data_8528f6427371eaaea3ad119d8be256d4
#
_entry.id   8528f6427371eaaea3ad119d8be256d4
#
_cell.length_a   1.000
_cell.length_b   1.000
_cell.length_c   1.000
_cell.angle_alpha   90.00
_cell.angle_beta   90.00
_cell.angle_gamma   90.00
#
_symmetry.space_group_name_H-M   'P 1'
#
loop_
_entity.id
_entity.type
_entity.pdbx_description
1 polymer ?
#
loop_
_entity_poly.entity_id
_entity_poly.type
_entity_poly.pdbx_seq_one_letter_code
_entity_poly.pdbx_strand_id
1 'polypeptide(L)'
;MLNTKVIECIPLNLYLSAKFLVLLQVTSHNEFIKTNREDIRLYLKREDLIHPYISGNKYRKLKYNIKEALTQNCESLLTFGGAYSNHIAAVAYAGSINGLKTIGVIRGDELAAEIPNNPTLTFAQQHGMQFKFLSRSSYRNKMSNTFIEELNNQFNNFYLIPEGGTNALAVKGCEEILTDNDSQFDFICCSVGTGGTLSGLINASKSHQRI
;
A
#
# COMPACT_ATOMS: atom_id res chain seq x y z
N MET A 1 -36.93 6.57 35.72
CA MET A 1 -37.08 6.06 34.32
C MET A 1 -35.69 5.86 33.76
N LEU A 2 -35.23 4.60 33.73
CA LEU A 2 -33.92 4.22 33.23
C LEU A 2 -34.01 4.08 31.67
N ASN A 3 -33.29 4.93 30.96
CA ASN A 3 -33.18 4.88 29.52
C ASN A 3 -32.25 3.69 29.13
N THR A 4 -32.86 2.57 28.79
CA THR A 4 -32.13 1.39 28.25
C THR A 4 -31.76 1.69 26.81
N LYS A 5 -30.50 2.05 26.56
CA LYS A 5 -29.95 2.09 25.21
C LYS A 5 -29.78 0.67 24.73
N VAL A 6 -30.57 0.27 23.73
CA VAL A 6 -30.42 -0.97 22.98
C VAL A 6 -29.13 -0.84 22.17
N ILE A 7 -28.16 -1.70 22.45
CA ILE A 7 -26.98 -1.86 21.59
C ILE A 7 -27.41 -2.77 20.43
N GLU A 8 -27.71 -2.18 19.28
CA GLU A 8 -27.90 -2.96 18.06
C GLU A 8 -26.58 -3.67 17.71
N CYS A 9 -26.62 -4.99 17.62
CA CYS A 9 -25.51 -5.80 17.12
C CYS A 9 -25.30 -5.49 15.65
N ILE A 10 -24.28 -4.67 15.36
CA ILE A 10 -23.82 -4.44 13.99
C ILE A 10 -23.24 -5.77 13.46
N PRO A 11 -23.66 -6.27 12.28
CA PRO A 11 -23.08 -7.47 11.69
C PRO A 11 -21.56 -7.38 11.57
N LEU A 12 -20.86 -8.48 11.85
CA LEU A 12 -19.40 -8.54 11.90
C LEU A 12 -18.71 -8.02 10.62
N ASN A 13 -19.31 -8.20 9.47
CA ASN A 13 -18.84 -7.67 8.17
C ASN A 13 -18.95 -6.13 8.08
N LEU A 14 -19.98 -5.52 8.68
CA LEU A 14 -20.10 -4.06 8.78
C LEU A 14 -19.12 -3.48 9.82
N TYR A 15 -18.85 -4.22 10.90
CA TYR A 15 -17.88 -3.83 11.93
C TYR A 15 -16.44 -3.87 11.38
N LEU A 16 -16.10 -4.84 10.51
CA LEU A 16 -14.81 -4.91 9.83
C LEU A 16 -14.65 -3.78 8.80
N SER A 17 -15.72 -3.48 8.03
CA SER A 17 -15.71 -2.34 7.09
C SER A 17 -15.64 -0.99 7.81
N ALA A 18 -16.30 -0.87 8.98
CA ALA A 18 -16.23 0.33 9.82
C ALA A 18 -14.86 0.50 10.49
N LYS A 19 -14.19 -0.58 10.90
CA LYS A 19 -12.81 -0.51 11.42
C LYS A 19 -11.81 -0.04 10.36
N PHE A 20 -11.95 -0.50 9.12
CA PHE A 20 -11.14 0.00 8.01
C PHE A 20 -11.46 1.48 7.71
N LEU A 21 -12.72 1.89 7.79
CA LEU A 21 -13.14 3.29 7.59
C LEU A 21 -12.71 4.21 8.76
N VAL A 22 -12.71 3.73 10.00
CA VAL A 22 -12.34 4.53 11.19
C VAL A 22 -10.82 4.77 11.30
N LEU A 23 -9.99 3.90 10.71
CA LEU A 23 -8.54 4.14 10.57
C LEU A 23 -8.21 5.19 9.50
N LEU A 24 -9.21 5.76 8.82
CA LEU A 24 -9.10 6.57 7.63
C LEU A 24 -9.25 8.08 7.85
N GLN A 25 -9.07 8.60 9.06
CA GLN A 25 -8.76 10.03 9.18
C GLN A 25 -7.32 10.27 8.71
N VAL A 26 -7.21 10.39 7.38
CA VAL A 26 -5.95 10.73 6.72
C VAL A 26 -5.51 12.11 7.19
N THR A 27 -4.50 12.15 8.05
CA THR A 27 -3.91 13.40 8.59
C THR A 27 -2.76 13.89 7.74
N SER A 28 -2.87 13.76 6.41
CA SER A 28 -1.87 14.34 5.51
C SER A 28 -2.00 15.85 5.48
N HIS A 29 -0.90 16.55 5.70
CA HIS A 29 -0.84 18.01 5.64
C HIS A 29 0.46 18.47 4.97
N ASN A 30 0.50 19.75 4.59
CA ASN A 30 1.69 20.37 4.04
C ASN A 30 2.48 21.06 5.15
N GLU A 31 3.70 20.62 5.37
CA GLU A 31 4.63 21.19 6.34
C GLU A 31 5.62 22.10 5.62
N PHE A 32 5.72 23.35 6.06
CA PHE A 32 6.68 24.30 5.50
C PHE A 32 8.11 23.92 5.91
N ILE A 33 8.99 23.83 4.93
CA ILE A 33 10.42 23.56 5.14
C ILE A 33 11.21 24.83 4.92
N LYS A 34 11.86 25.32 5.96
CA LYS A 34 12.73 26.48 5.86
C LYS A 34 13.94 26.16 4.99
N THR A 35 14.16 26.96 3.95
CA THR A 35 15.32 26.85 3.06
C THR A 35 16.20 28.09 3.18
N ASN A 36 17.44 28.02 2.65
CA ASN A 36 18.34 29.17 2.53
C ASN A 36 18.06 30.00 1.25
N ARG A 37 16.98 29.65 0.52
CA ARG A 37 16.56 30.32 -0.71
C ARG A 37 15.32 31.16 -0.41
N GLU A 38 15.37 32.46 -0.60
CA GLU A 38 14.25 33.38 -0.37
C GLU A 38 13.21 33.35 -1.51
N ASP A 39 13.67 32.96 -2.69
CA ASP A 39 12.85 32.84 -3.93
C ASP A 39 12.06 31.53 -4.03
N ILE A 40 12.27 30.58 -3.11
CA ILE A 40 11.60 29.27 -3.13
C ILE A 40 10.91 29.00 -1.79
N ARG A 41 9.63 28.67 -1.86
CA ARG A 41 8.87 28.12 -0.73
C ARG A 41 8.74 26.63 -0.90
N LEU A 42 9.41 25.86 -0.03
CA LEU A 42 9.38 24.41 -0.04
C LEU A 42 8.39 23.88 1.00
N TYR A 43 7.56 22.95 0.61
CA TYR A 43 6.64 22.25 1.49
C TYR A 43 6.84 20.74 1.34
N LEU A 44 6.70 20.02 2.44
CA LEU A 44 6.68 18.58 2.49
C LEU A 44 5.25 18.11 2.75
N LYS A 45 4.68 17.36 1.80
CA LYS A 45 3.40 16.67 2.00
C LYS A 45 3.62 15.47 2.91
N ARG A 46 3.09 15.52 4.13
CA ARG A 46 3.34 14.53 5.19
C ARG A 46 2.44 13.30 5.02
N GLU A 47 2.57 12.63 3.87
CA GLU A 47 1.92 11.35 3.60
C GLU A 47 2.44 10.21 4.53
N ASP A 48 3.63 10.38 5.09
CA ASP A 48 4.25 9.47 6.06
C ASP A 48 3.47 9.38 7.38
N LEU A 49 2.72 10.42 7.74
CA LEU A 49 1.94 10.47 8.99
C LEU A 49 0.55 9.82 8.89
N ILE A 50 0.13 9.37 7.70
CA ILE A 50 -1.20 8.77 7.49
C ILE A 50 -1.38 7.53 8.37
N HIS A 51 -0.36 6.69 8.46
CA HIS A 51 -0.41 5.45 9.22
C HIS A 51 1.01 5.00 9.59
N PRO A 52 1.24 4.49 10.81
CA PRO A 52 2.59 4.15 11.28
C PRO A 52 3.27 3.03 10.49
N TYR A 53 2.51 2.09 9.91
CA TYR A 53 3.05 0.92 9.21
C TYR A 53 2.72 0.88 7.71
N ILE A 54 1.56 1.43 7.31
CA ILE A 54 1.18 1.55 5.89
C ILE A 54 1.33 3.03 5.52
N SER A 55 2.56 3.54 5.55
CA SER A 55 2.77 4.97 5.38
C SER A 55 2.98 5.40 3.93
N GLY A 56 2.79 6.67 3.69
CA GLY A 56 3.06 7.32 2.42
C GLY A 56 2.20 6.75 1.29
N ASN A 57 2.81 6.69 0.12
CA ASN A 57 2.15 6.22 -1.10
C ASN A 57 1.61 4.78 -1.01
N LYS A 58 2.09 3.96 -0.05
CA LYS A 58 1.60 2.58 0.10
C LYS A 58 0.18 2.55 0.64
N TYR A 59 -0.15 3.46 1.54
CA TYR A 59 -1.51 3.62 2.02
C TYR A 59 -2.49 3.91 0.86
N ARG A 60 -2.16 4.90 0.05
CA ARG A 60 -2.96 5.29 -1.11
C ARG A 60 -3.13 4.15 -2.10
N LYS A 61 -2.02 3.48 -2.45
CA LYS A 61 -2.01 2.36 -3.40
C LYS A 61 -2.78 1.14 -2.91
N LEU A 62 -2.75 0.84 -1.61
CA LEU A 62 -3.41 -0.33 -1.06
C LEU A 62 -4.91 -0.12 -0.80
N LYS A 63 -5.35 1.10 -0.56
CA LYS A 63 -6.74 1.44 -0.22
C LYS A 63 -7.78 0.75 -1.11
N TYR A 64 -7.71 0.97 -2.41
CA TYR A 64 -8.68 0.41 -3.35
C TYR A 64 -8.38 -1.05 -3.72
N ASN A 65 -7.12 -1.47 -3.69
CA ASN A 65 -6.74 -2.86 -3.92
C ASN A 65 -7.29 -3.79 -2.82
N ILE A 66 -7.23 -3.40 -1.56
CA ILE A 66 -7.80 -4.16 -0.45
C ILE A 66 -9.32 -4.21 -0.55
N LYS A 67 -9.97 -3.08 -0.85
CA LYS A 67 -11.41 -3.04 -1.08
C LYS A 67 -11.82 -4.00 -2.19
N GLU A 68 -11.09 -4.03 -3.29
CA GLU A 68 -11.36 -4.93 -4.41
C GLU A 68 -11.16 -6.41 -4.03
N ALA A 69 -10.07 -6.73 -3.32
CA ALA A 69 -9.83 -8.08 -2.84
C ALA A 69 -10.98 -8.59 -1.95
N LEU A 70 -11.47 -7.76 -1.04
CA LEU A 70 -12.62 -8.07 -0.18
C LEU A 70 -13.92 -8.23 -0.98
N THR A 71 -14.15 -7.38 -1.99
CA THR A 71 -15.32 -7.45 -2.87
C THR A 71 -15.33 -8.74 -3.69
N GLN A 72 -14.15 -9.20 -4.11
CA GLN A 72 -13.97 -10.47 -4.83
C GLN A 72 -13.99 -11.70 -3.90
N ASN A 73 -14.17 -11.52 -2.59
CA ASN A 73 -14.10 -12.58 -1.58
C ASN A 73 -12.78 -13.36 -1.63
N CYS A 74 -11.67 -12.69 -1.93
CA CYS A 74 -10.34 -13.29 -1.85
C CYS A 74 -9.97 -13.54 -0.38
N GLU A 75 -9.30 -14.66 -0.12
CA GLU A 75 -8.84 -15.02 1.23
C GLU A 75 -7.46 -14.46 1.53
N SER A 76 -6.70 -14.13 0.49
CA SER A 76 -5.32 -13.68 0.61
C SER A 76 -4.94 -12.60 -0.39
N LEU A 77 -3.88 -11.85 -0.05
CA LEU A 77 -3.18 -10.92 -0.93
C LEU A 77 -1.85 -11.55 -1.33
N LEU A 78 -1.56 -11.61 -2.61
CA LEU A 78 -0.25 -12.02 -3.11
C LEU A 78 0.45 -10.83 -3.75
N THR A 79 1.72 -10.63 -3.41
CA THR A 79 2.51 -9.54 -3.99
C THR A 79 3.97 -9.91 -4.20
N PHE A 80 4.69 -9.04 -4.90
CA PHE A 80 6.09 -9.19 -5.28
C PHE A 80 6.95 -8.09 -4.70
N GLY A 81 8.19 -8.41 -4.32
CA GLY A 81 9.14 -7.41 -3.86
C GLY A 81 10.53 -7.95 -3.55
N GLY A 82 11.46 -7.05 -3.30
CA GLY A 82 12.75 -7.39 -2.71
C GLY A 82 12.66 -7.50 -1.18
N ALA A 83 13.69 -8.05 -0.57
CA ALA A 83 13.74 -8.30 0.89
C ALA A 83 13.67 -7.03 1.77
N TYR A 84 14.00 -5.86 1.22
CA TYR A 84 13.93 -4.57 1.91
C TYR A 84 12.79 -3.68 1.37
N SER A 85 11.77 -4.29 0.79
CA SER A 85 10.67 -3.56 0.15
C SER A 85 9.67 -3.03 1.17
N ASN A 86 9.51 -1.70 1.24
CA ASN A 86 8.42 -1.08 2.02
C ASN A 86 7.02 -1.53 1.55
N HIS A 87 6.90 -2.00 0.31
CA HIS A 87 5.66 -2.53 -0.19
C HIS A 87 5.32 -3.89 0.44
N ILE A 88 6.31 -4.78 0.59
CA ILE A 88 6.15 -6.07 1.28
C ILE A 88 5.66 -5.85 2.72
N ALA A 89 6.33 -4.98 3.49
CA ALA A 89 5.93 -4.66 4.85
C ALA A 89 4.51 -4.07 4.92
N ALA A 90 4.19 -3.14 4.03
CA ALA A 90 2.87 -2.51 3.98
C ALA A 90 1.75 -3.50 3.64
N VAL A 91 1.96 -4.43 2.69
CA VAL A 91 0.97 -5.47 2.34
C VAL A 91 0.78 -6.44 3.49
N ALA A 92 1.86 -6.87 4.15
CA ALA A 92 1.79 -7.78 5.30
C ALA A 92 0.92 -7.19 6.40
N TYR A 93 1.20 -5.95 6.80
CA TYR A 93 0.42 -5.28 7.84
C TYR A 93 -1.02 -5.03 7.39
N ALA A 94 -1.23 -4.55 6.17
CA ALA A 94 -2.57 -4.28 5.64
C ALA A 94 -3.43 -5.55 5.59
N GLY A 95 -2.86 -6.69 5.18
CA GLY A 95 -3.56 -7.98 5.22
C GLY A 95 -3.96 -8.36 6.64
N SER A 96 -3.03 -8.27 7.61
CA SER A 96 -3.29 -8.67 9.00
C SER A 96 -4.44 -7.89 9.64
N ILE A 97 -4.53 -6.57 9.42
CA ILE A 97 -5.61 -5.74 10.00
C ILE A 97 -6.94 -5.88 9.27
N ASN A 98 -6.95 -6.43 8.04
CA ASN A 98 -8.17 -6.67 7.26
C ASN A 98 -8.60 -8.14 7.24
N GLY A 99 -7.95 -9.02 8.03
CA GLY A 99 -8.29 -10.43 8.10
C GLY A 99 -7.94 -11.22 6.84
N LEU A 100 -7.05 -10.71 5.99
CA LEU A 100 -6.54 -11.36 4.80
C LEU A 100 -5.18 -11.98 5.05
N LYS A 101 -4.98 -13.23 4.64
CA LYS A 101 -3.64 -13.84 4.60
C LYS A 101 -2.77 -13.09 3.61
N THR A 102 -1.47 -13.13 3.75
CA THR A 102 -0.56 -12.45 2.82
C THR A 102 0.55 -13.37 2.35
N ILE A 103 0.91 -13.23 1.07
CA ILE A 103 1.95 -14.01 0.41
C ILE A 103 2.90 -13.04 -0.28
N GLY A 104 4.16 -13.07 0.13
CA GLY A 104 5.23 -12.29 -0.47
C GLY A 104 6.12 -13.16 -1.36
N VAL A 105 6.11 -12.90 -2.66
CA VAL A 105 7.08 -13.51 -3.59
C VAL A 105 8.34 -12.65 -3.59
N ILE A 106 9.40 -13.14 -2.97
CA ILE A 106 10.61 -12.38 -2.66
C ILE A 106 11.71 -12.68 -3.66
N ARG A 107 12.33 -11.61 -4.17
CA ARG A 107 13.48 -11.71 -5.07
C ARG A 107 14.76 -11.99 -4.30
N GLY A 108 15.43 -13.11 -4.60
CA GLY A 108 16.67 -13.57 -4.00
C GLY A 108 16.42 -14.75 -3.07
N ASP A 109 16.57 -15.96 -3.58
CA ASP A 109 16.42 -17.20 -2.81
C ASP A 109 17.49 -17.35 -1.74
N GLU A 110 18.66 -16.76 -1.96
CA GLU A 110 19.73 -16.65 -0.97
C GLU A 110 19.33 -15.93 0.32
N LEU A 111 18.26 -15.09 0.25
CA LEU A 111 17.81 -14.29 1.39
C LEU A 111 16.83 -15.01 2.31
N ALA A 112 16.46 -16.26 1.98
CA ALA A 112 15.54 -17.03 2.82
C ALA A 112 16.14 -17.33 4.22
N ALA A 113 17.45 -17.56 4.31
CA ALA A 113 18.14 -17.75 5.57
C ALA A 113 18.34 -16.44 6.37
N GLU A 114 18.22 -15.30 5.71
CA GLU A 114 18.46 -13.98 6.29
C GLU A 114 17.21 -13.33 6.92
N ILE A 115 16.07 -14.01 6.93
CA ILE A 115 14.83 -13.45 7.52
C ILE A 115 15.09 -12.90 8.94
N PRO A 116 15.76 -13.59 9.87
CA PRO A 116 15.97 -13.09 11.23
C PRO A 116 16.81 -11.80 11.28
N ASN A 117 17.67 -11.59 10.30
CA ASN A 117 18.58 -10.46 10.20
C ASN A 117 18.01 -9.32 9.34
N ASN A 118 16.84 -9.51 8.71
CA ASN A 118 16.21 -8.55 7.83
C ASN A 118 14.98 -7.93 8.49
N PRO A 119 15.02 -6.64 8.88
CA PRO A 119 13.92 -6.03 9.63
C PRO A 119 12.60 -5.99 8.84
N THR A 120 12.65 -5.86 7.52
CA THR A 120 11.44 -5.83 6.68
C THR A 120 10.77 -7.20 6.60
N LEU A 121 11.56 -8.27 6.39
CA LEU A 121 11.04 -9.64 6.33
C LEU A 121 10.57 -10.10 7.70
N THR A 122 11.34 -9.82 8.76
CA THR A 122 10.94 -10.12 10.15
C THR A 122 9.60 -9.44 10.47
N PHE A 123 9.46 -8.15 10.17
CA PHE A 123 8.21 -7.43 10.36
C PHE A 123 7.06 -8.08 9.58
N ALA A 124 7.26 -8.38 8.30
CA ALA A 124 6.23 -9.01 7.47
C ALA A 124 5.83 -10.40 7.99
N GLN A 125 6.79 -11.20 8.44
CA GLN A 125 6.55 -12.52 9.05
C GLN A 125 5.74 -12.40 10.35
N GLN A 126 6.08 -11.44 11.22
CA GLN A 126 5.35 -11.17 12.46
C GLN A 126 3.88 -10.79 12.22
N HIS A 127 3.57 -10.23 11.02
CA HIS A 127 2.20 -9.93 10.59
C HIS A 127 1.58 -11.03 9.72
N GLY A 128 2.15 -12.25 9.79
CA GLY A 128 1.57 -13.45 9.19
C GLY A 128 1.85 -13.64 7.70
N MET A 129 2.77 -12.88 7.11
CA MET A 129 3.12 -13.07 5.70
C MET A 129 3.89 -14.37 5.49
N GLN A 130 3.41 -15.18 4.54
CA GLN A 130 4.13 -16.32 4.01
C GLN A 130 5.05 -15.86 2.88
N PHE A 131 6.25 -16.46 2.80
CA PHE A 131 7.21 -16.12 1.75
C PHE A 131 7.40 -17.25 0.75
N LYS A 132 7.49 -16.89 -0.53
CA LYS A 132 8.02 -17.70 -1.61
C LYS A 132 9.25 -16.98 -2.16
N PHE A 133 10.42 -17.53 -1.92
CA PHE A 133 11.66 -16.96 -2.45
C PHE A 133 11.93 -17.47 -3.85
N LEU A 134 12.37 -16.58 -4.72
CA LEU A 134 12.77 -16.88 -6.09
C LEU A 134 14.18 -16.40 -6.37
N SER A 135 14.93 -17.17 -7.15
CA SER A 135 16.19 -16.69 -7.69
C SER A 135 16.00 -15.39 -8.48
N ARG A 136 17.01 -14.57 -8.57
CA ARG A 136 16.95 -13.30 -9.30
C ARG A 136 16.60 -13.50 -10.78
N SER A 137 17.01 -14.63 -11.37
CA SER A 137 16.67 -15.01 -12.74
C SER A 137 15.21 -15.38 -12.91
N SER A 138 14.68 -16.25 -12.04
CA SER A 138 13.26 -16.66 -12.06
C SER A 138 12.34 -15.49 -11.79
N TYR A 139 12.71 -14.59 -10.88
CA TYR A 139 11.92 -13.42 -10.53
C TYR A 139 11.68 -12.45 -11.70
N ARG A 140 12.57 -12.43 -12.73
CA ARG A 140 12.36 -11.60 -13.92
C ARG A 140 11.10 -12.01 -14.69
N ASN A 141 10.73 -13.29 -14.62
CA ASN A 141 9.58 -13.87 -15.32
C ASN A 141 8.34 -14.03 -14.42
N LYS A 142 8.30 -13.35 -13.28
CA LYS A 142 7.23 -13.45 -12.25
C LYS A 142 5.81 -13.18 -12.75
N MET A 143 5.66 -12.53 -13.89
CA MET A 143 4.37 -12.23 -14.52
C MET A 143 4.06 -13.12 -15.73
N SER A 144 4.85 -14.18 -15.99
CA SER A 144 4.52 -15.14 -17.04
C SER A 144 3.25 -15.92 -16.67
N ASN A 145 2.44 -16.26 -17.67
CA ASN A 145 1.19 -17.01 -17.44
C ASN A 145 1.45 -18.33 -16.71
N THR A 146 2.50 -19.06 -17.10
CA THR A 146 2.89 -20.32 -16.44
C THR A 146 3.19 -20.13 -14.97
N PHE A 147 3.93 -19.08 -14.59
CA PHE A 147 4.25 -18.82 -13.20
C PHE A 147 3.02 -18.36 -12.39
N ILE A 148 2.13 -17.57 -12.98
CA ILE A 148 0.87 -17.19 -12.33
C ILE A 148 -0.03 -18.41 -12.13
N GLU A 149 -0.07 -19.34 -13.07
CA GLU A 149 -0.78 -20.62 -12.92
C GLU A 149 -0.18 -21.48 -11.78
N GLU A 150 1.15 -21.55 -11.67
CA GLU A 150 1.82 -22.21 -10.54
C GLU A 150 1.42 -21.58 -9.20
N LEU A 151 1.37 -20.25 -9.12
CA LEU A 151 0.94 -19.54 -7.92
C LEU A 151 -0.53 -19.83 -7.59
N ASN A 152 -1.42 -19.87 -8.59
CA ASN A 152 -2.82 -20.21 -8.41
C ASN A 152 -2.99 -21.65 -7.89
N ASN A 153 -2.20 -22.59 -8.39
CA ASN A 153 -2.23 -23.98 -7.93
C ASN A 153 -1.70 -24.13 -6.50
N GLN A 154 -0.72 -23.29 -6.13
CA GLN A 154 -0.07 -23.36 -4.80
C GLN A 154 -0.88 -22.66 -3.72
N PHE A 155 -1.46 -21.49 -3.99
CA PHE A 155 -1.99 -20.60 -2.97
C PHE A 155 -3.50 -20.39 -3.03
N ASN A 156 -4.16 -20.76 -4.13
CA ASN A 156 -5.62 -20.61 -4.32
C ASN A 156 -6.18 -19.25 -3.86
N ASN A 157 -7.28 -18.82 -4.39
CA ASN A 157 -8.10 -17.67 -3.96
C ASN A 157 -7.33 -16.44 -3.39
N PHE A 158 -6.36 -15.95 -4.15
CA PHE A 158 -5.63 -14.73 -3.80
C PHE A 158 -5.96 -13.58 -4.75
N TYR A 159 -5.88 -12.36 -4.22
CA TYR A 159 -5.85 -11.13 -4.99
C TYR A 159 -4.40 -10.74 -5.29
N LEU A 160 -4.06 -10.61 -6.57
CA LEU A 160 -2.70 -10.26 -6.99
C LEU A 160 -2.50 -8.75 -6.99
N ILE A 161 -1.58 -8.29 -6.15
CA ILE A 161 -1.09 -6.91 -6.13
C ILE A 161 0.27 -6.86 -6.82
N PRO A 162 0.44 -6.13 -7.93
CA PRO A 162 1.71 -6.05 -8.64
C PRO A 162 2.87 -5.51 -7.79
N GLU A 163 4.10 -5.70 -8.23
CA GLU A 163 5.30 -5.16 -7.56
C GLU A 163 5.18 -3.65 -7.34
N GLY A 164 5.49 -3.21 -6.11
CA GLY A 164 5.34 -1.82 -5.71
C GLY A 164 3.89 -1.34 -5.62
N GLY A 165 2.91 -2.24 -5.80
CA GLY A 165 1.48 -1.98 -5.72
C GLY A 165 0.91 -1.20 -6.90
N THR A 166 1.56 -1.20 -8.08
CA THR A 166 1.15 -0.32 -9.18
C THR A 166 0.17 -0.99 -10.13
N ASN A 167 -1.07 -0.52 -10.12
CA ASN A 167 -2.16 -0.83 -11.06
C ASN A 167 -3.13 0.35 -11.11
N ALA A 168 -4.22 0.25 -11.86
CA ALA A 168 -5.22 1.32 -12.01
C ALA A 168 -5.83 1.75 -10.67
N LEU A 169 -6.13 0.81 -9.76
CA LEU A 169 -6.67 1.10 -8.43
C LEU A 169 -5.67 1.84 -7.55
N ALA A 170 -4.39 1.53 -7.68
CA ALA A 170 -3.32 2.23 -6.97
C ALA A 170 -3.15 3.67 -7.49
N VAL A 171 -3.23 3.87 -8.81
CA VAL A 171 -3.22 5.21 -9.42
C VAL A 171 -4.38 6.04 -8.89
N LYS A 172 -5.60 5.49 -8.93
CA LYS A 172 -6.80 6.11 -8.36
C LYS A 172 -6.61 6.51 -6.89
N GLY A 173 -6.00 5.65 -6.08
CA GLY A 173 -5.70 5.98 -4.69
C GLY A 173 -4.68 7.11 -4.54
N CYS A 174 -3.69 7.17 -5.43
CA CYS A 174 -2.68 8.22 -5.43
C CYS A 174 -3.21 9.57 -5.95
N GLU A 175 -4.31 9.61 -6.68
CA GLU A 175 -4.99 10.86 -7.06
C GLU A 175 -5.47 11.64 -5.82
N GLU A 176 -5.77 10.95 -4.73
CA GLU A 176 -6.19 11.55 -3.47
C GLU A 176 -5.06 12.22 -2.66
N ILE A 177 -3.81 12.13 -3.12
CA ILE A 177 -2.67 12.81 -2.47
C ILE A 177 -2.81 14.31 -2.60
N LEU A 178 -3.23 14.79 -3.78
CA LEU A 178 -3.47 16.20 -4.01
C LEU A 178 -4.92 16.56 -3.64
N THR A 179 -5.04 17.67 -2.94
CA THR A 179 -6.32 18.25 -2.51
C THR A 179 -6.40 19.71 -3.01
N ASP A 180 -7.53 20.36 -2.79
CA ASP A 180 -7.65 21.77 -3.16
C ASP A 180 -6.64 22.67 -2.44
N ASN A 181 -6.17 22.27 -1.24
CA ASN A 181 -5.12 22.98 -0.52
C ASN A 181 -3.75 22.95 -1.25
N ASP A 182 -3.59 22.03 -2.19
CA ASP A 182 -2.35 21.87 -2.97
C ASP A 182 -2.37 22.68 -4.26
N SER A 183 -3.50 23.30 -4.61
CA SER A 183 -3.66 24.11 -5.84
C SER A 183 -2.80 25.37 -5.87
N GLN A 184 -2.25 25.79 -4.73
CA GLN A 184 -1.35 26.94 -4.62
C GLN A 184 0.09 26.67 -5.06
N PHE A 185 0.48 25.41 -5.29
CA PHE A 185 1.86 25.05 -5.63
C PHE A 185 2.06 25.02 -7.15
N ASP A 186 3.18 25.58 -7.61
CA ASP A 186 3.57 25.60 -9.02
C ASP A 186 4.25 24.29 -9.44
N PHE A 187 5.00 23.67 -8.51
CA PHE A 187 5.78 22.47 -8.75
C PHE A 187 5.44 21.42 -7.71
N ILE A 188 5.28 20.17 -8.18
CA ILE A 188 5.04 19.00 -7.34
C ILE A 188 6.12 17.97 -7.66
N CYS A 189 6.88 17.57 -6.65
CA CYS A 189 7.97 16.61 -6.83
C CYS A 189 7.69 15.33 -6.07
N CYS A 190 7.97 14.20 -6.70
CA CYS A 190 7.94 12.91 -6.03
C CYS A 190 9.07 11.99 -6.51
N SER A 191 9.48 11.05 -5.67
CA SER A 191 10.38 9.99 -6.10
C SER A 191 9.62 8.97 -6.95
N VAL A 192 10.24 8.54 -8.07
CA VAL A 192 9.63 7.62 -9.03
C VAL A 192 10.32 6.25 -9.00
N GLY A 193 9.57 5.22 -8.63
CA GLY A 193 9.96 3.81 -8.78
C GLY A 193 9.13 3.15 -9.88
N THR A 194 8.00 2.52 -9.51
CA THR A 194 7.09 1.84 -10.45
C THR A 194 6.11 2.77 -11.19
N GLY A 195 6.20 4.08 -10.97
CA GLY A 195 5.41 5.10 -11.66
C GLY A 195 4.00 5.37 -11.12
N GLY A 196 3.40 4.44 -10.37
CA GLY A 196 1.99 4.57 -9.97
C GLY A 196 1.66 5.81 -9.11
N THR A 197 2.57 6.27 -8.27
CA THR A 197 2.38 7.51 -7.51
C THR A 197 2.42 8.72 -8.45
N LEU A 198 3.43 8.78 -9.32
CA LEU A 198 3.56 9.84 -10.31
C LEU A 198 2.31 9.94 -11.19
N SER A 199 1.81 8.79 -11.68
CA SER A 199 0.59 8.77 -12.51
C SER A 199 -0.61 9.34 -11.77
N GLY A 200 -0.81 9.01 -10.48
CA GLY A 200 -1.88 9.59 -9.68
C GLY A 200 -1.73 11.10 -9.47
N LEU A 201 -0.50 11.56 -9.22
CA LEU A 201 -0.23 13.01 -9.09
C LEU A 201 -0.50 13.76 -10.40
N ILE A 202 -0.09 13.20 -11.56
CA ILE A 202 -0.37 13.78 -12.87
C ILE A 202 -1.89 13.90 -13.10
N ASN A 203 -2.64 12.84 -12.83
CA ASN A 203 -4.09 12.84 -13.03
C ASN A 203 -4.82 13.86 -12.14
N ALA A 204 -4.31 14.10 -10.93
CA ALA A 204 -4.93 15.02 -9.96
C ALA A 204 -4.41 16.47 -10.06
N SER A 205 -3.32 16.71 -10.79
CA SER A 205 -2.70 18.03 -10.88
C SER A 205 -3.55 19.02 -11.66
N LYS A 206 -3.41 20.30 -11.33
CA LYS A 206 -4.05 21.40 -12.06
C LYS A 206 -3.18 21.80 -13.27
N SER A 207 -3.78 22.43 -14.27
CA SER A 207 -3.11 22.78 -15.55
C SER A 207 -1.88 23.68 -15.42
N HIS A 208 -1.77 24.48 -14.35
CA HIS A 208 -0.62 25.35 -14.07
C HIS A 208 0.50 24.63 -13.33
N GLN A 209 0.24 23.44 -12.73
CA GLN A 209 1.22 22.71 -11.94
C GLN A 209 2.14 21.87 -12.84
N ARG A 210 3.41 21.81 -12.47
CA ARG A 210 4.44 20.98 -13.11
C ARG A 210 4.84 19.85 -12.16
N ILE A 211 4.87 18.64 -12.68
CA ILE A 211 5.23 17.43 -11.91
C ILE A 211 6.54 16.86 -12.44
#